data_1166095adcdbf7729a72062229e53719
#
_entry.id   1166095adcdbf7729a72062229e53719
#
_cell.length_a   1.000
_cell.length_b   1.000
_cell.length_c   1.000
_cell.angle_alpha   90.00
_cell.angle_beta   90.00
_cell.angle_gamma   90.00
#
_symmetry.space_group_name_H-M   'P 1'
#
loop_
_entity.id
_entity.type
_entity.pdbx_description
1 polymer ?
#
loop_
_entity_poly.entity_id
_entity_poly.type
_entity_poly.pdbx_seq_one_letter_code
_entity_poly.pdbx_strand_id
1 'polypeptide(L)'
;MTSYLLTGHLLAARPGCSVVTAPGVVPRVNAGTNVRIPDLAVTCAPARAEAPLVLEPVLVVEIMSPSNRAETWSNVWTYLTIPSLMEILIVQSVAVGAEVFRRQPDGTWPAQSEQVGTPDGVVRLDSVGAAFALGQFYRGTDLAQPR
;
A
#
# COMPACT_ATOMS: atom_id res chain seq x y z
N MET A 1 -4.97 -9.87 6.41
CA MET A 1 -5.17 -10.55 5.11
C MET A 1 -4.36 -9.92 3.98
N THR A 2 -4.29 -8.59 3.89
CA THR A 2 -3.51 -7.90 2.86
C THR A 2 -2.04 -8.29 2.88
N SER A 3 -1.41 -8.31 4.05
CA SER A 3 -0.02 -8.74 4.20
C SER A 3 0.20 -10.19 3.75
N TYR A 4 -0.72 -11.07 4.09
CA TYR A 4 -0.67 -12.47 3.68
C TYR A 4 -0.76 -12.64 2.17
N LEU A 5 -1.70 -11.94 1.53
CA LEU A 5 -1.87 -12.00 0.07
C LEU A 5 -0.63 -11.47 -0.66
N LEU A 6 -0.10 -10.34 -0.23
CA LEU A 6 1.10 -9.76 -0.83
C LEU A 6 2.32 -10.64 -0.62
N THR A 7 2.52 -11.15 0.59
CA THR A 7 3.65 -12.05 0.90
C THR A 7 3.60 -13.30 0.04
N GLY A 8 2.43 -13.94 -0.05
CA GLY A 8 2.26 -15.13 -0.89
C GLY A 8 2.55 -14.86 -2.36
N HIS A 9 2.06 -13.73 -2.87
CA HIS A 9 2.32 -13.34 -4.25
C HIS A 9 3.82 -13.11 -4.52
N LEU A 10 4.49 -12.35 -3.64
CA LEU A 10 5.91 -12.01 -3.82
C LEU A 10 6.82 -13.23 -3.72
N LEU A 11 6.52 -14.15 -2.80
CA LEU A 11 7.29 -15.39 -2.67
C LEU A 11 7.25 -16.21 -3.97
N ALA A 12 6.11 -16.22 -4.65
CA ALA A 12 5.94 -16.96 -5.89
C ALA A 12 6.50 -16.22 -7.13
N ALA A 13 6.25 -14.90 -7.21
CA ALA A 13 6.47 -14.13 -8.44
C ALA A 13 7.70 -13.21 -8.37
N ARG A 14 8.02 -12.69 -7.19
CA ARG A 14 9.12 -11.71 -7.00
C ARG A 14 9.84 -11.95 -5.67
N PRO A 15 10.63 -13.04 -5.57
CA PRO A 15 11.28 -13.42 -4.30
C PRO A 15 12.31 -12.40 -3.79
N GLY A 16 12.77 -11.47 -4.65
CA GLY A 16 13.65 -10.37 -4.24
C GLY A 16 12.95 -9.20 -3.55
N CYS A 17 11.60 -9.22 -3.50
CA CYS A 17 10.81 -8.18 -2.85
C CYS A 17 10.25 -8.71 -1.52
N SER A 18 10.02 -7.81 -0.58
CA SER A 18 9.49 -8.17 0.74
C SER A 18 8.40 -7.22 1.20
N VAL A 19 7.48 -7.76 2.00
CA VAL A 19 6.43 -7.00 2.68
C VAL A 19 6.90 -6.74 4.11
N VAL A 20 6.84 -5.47 4.53
CA VAL A 20 7.19 -5.07 5.89
C VAL A 20 5.97 -4.46 6.56
N THR A 21 5.63 -4.94 7.74
CA THR A 21 4.51 -4.44 8.53
C THR A 21 4.95 -3.25 9.37
N ALA A 22 4.18 -2.18 9.33
CA ALA A 22 4.43 -0.95 10.09
C ALA A 22 5.87 -0.45 9.97
N PRO A 23 6.44 -0.35 8.76
CA PRO A 23 7.82 0.09 8.58
C PRO A 23 7.93 1.60 8.74
N GLY A 24 9.12 2.09 9.11
CA GLY A 24 9.45 3.49 8.94
C GLY A 24 9.79 3.78 7.48
N VAL A 25 9.15 4.76 6.88
CA VAL A 25 9.50 5.28 5.55
C VAL A 25 9.86 6.76 5.67
N VAL A 26 10.81 7.21 4.86
CA VAL A 26 11.30 8.58 4.90
C VAL A 26 10.83 9.30 3.63
N PRO A 27 9.83 10.19 3.75
CA PRO A 27 9.44 11.05 2.62
C PRO A 27 10.55 12.04 2.30
N ARG A 28 10.52 12.56 1.09
CA ARG A 28 11.51 13.55 0.66
C ARG A 28 11.32 14.90 1.36
N VAL A 29 10.09 15.24 1.73
CA VAL A 29 9.79 16.47 2.45
C VAL A 29 10.31 16.34 3.88
N ASN A 30 11.23 17.24 4.28
CA ASN A 30 11.87 17.24 5.59
C ASN A 30 12.50 15.88 5.96
N ALA A 31 13.23 15.27 4.99
CA ALA A 31 13.74 13.91 5.10
C ALA A 31 14.59 13.64 6.36
N GLY A 32 15.27 14.65 6.90
CA GLY A 32 16.07 14.52 8.12
C GLY A 32 15.26 14.39 9.40
N THR A 33 13.99 14.75 9.40
CA THR A 33 13.14 14.82 10.60
C THR A 33 11.77 14.17 10.43
N ASN A 34 11.44 13.69 9.23
CA ASN A 34 10.11 13.20 8.91
C ASN A 34 10.16 11.70 8.62
N VAL A 35 9.62 10.91 9.53
CA VAL A 35 9.44 9.47 9.34
C VAL A 35 7.94 9.19 9.43
N ARG A 36 7.41 8.46 8.45
CA ARG A 36 6.03 7.99 8.44
C ARG A 36 6.00 6.49 8.61
N ILE A 37 4.92 5.97 9.19
CA ILE A 37 4.76 4.54 9.46
C ILE A 37 3.44 4.09 8.84
N PRO A 38 3.46 3.67 7.55
CA PRO A 38 2.28 3.04 6.95
C PRO A 38 1.99 1.68 7.57
N ASP A 39 0.78 1.17 7.34
CA ASP A 39 0.44 -0.17 7.82
C ASP A 39 1.31 -1.24 7.18
N LEU A 40 1.57 -1.12 5.88
CA LEU A 40 2.46 -2.02 5.14
C LEU A 40 3.28 -1.24 4.11
N ALA A 41 4.45 -1.75 3.78
CA ALA A 41 5.19 -1.32 2.60
C ALA A 41 5.83 -2.53 1.92
N VAL A 42 6.02 -2.42 0.62
CA VAL A 42 6.76 -3.40 -0.18
C VAL A 42 8.01 -2.73 -0.72
N THR A 43 9.14 -3.39 -0.54
CA THR A 43 10.41 -2.98 -1.13
C THR A 43 11.06 -4.14 -1.86
N CYS A 44 11.76 -3.82 -2.95
CA CYS A 44 12.59 -4.77 -3.69
C CYS A 44 14.08 -4.46 -3.50
N ALA A 45 14.40 -3.51 -2.63
CA ALA A 45 15.77 -3.23 -2.22
C ALA A 45 16.26 -4.28 -1.22
N PRO A 46 17.58 -4.53 -1.16
CA PRO A 46 18.13 -5.46 -0.17
C PRO A 46 17.79 -5.04 1.26
N ALA A 47 17.40 -6.03 2.09
CA ALA A 47 17.14 -5.79 3.50
C ALA A 47 18.41 -5.36 4.22
N ARG A 48 18.30 -4.30 5.03
CA ARG A 48 19.39 -3.88 5.95
C ARG A 48 19.05 -4.38 7.33
N ALA A 49 19.94 -5.18 7.91
CA ALA A 49 19.74 -5.83 9.20
C ALA A 49 19.56 -4.86 10.38
N GLU A 50 19.92 -3.59 10.23
CA GLU A 50 20.01 -2.64 11.35
C GLU A 50 18.95 -1.54 11.35
N ALA A 51 18.11 -1.45 10.31
CA ALA A 51 17.21 -0.30 10.19
C ALA A 51 15.75 -0.71 10.26
N PRO A 52 14.94 -0.09 11.16
CA PRO A 52 13.48 -0.19 11.11
C PRO A 52 12.91 0.56 9.92
N LEU A 53 13.75 1.18 9.11
CA LEU A 53 13.36 1.97 7.95
C LEU A 53 13.36 1.11 6.70
N VAL A 54 12.31 1.26 5.91
CA VAL A 54 12.27 0.74 4.54
C VAL A 54 12.77 1.84 3.62
N LEU A 55 13.90 1.57 2.98
CA LEU A 55 14.43 2.42 1.93
C LEU A 55 13.84 1.97 0.59
N GLU A 56 13.50 2.92 -0.24
CA GLU A 56 12.99 2.67 -1.59
C GLU A 56 11.73 1.78 -1.63
N PRO A 57 10.66 2.13 -0.86
CA PRO A 57 9.40 1.41 -1.00
C PRO A 57 8.83 1.63 -2.40
N VAL A 58 8.27 0.58 -2.99
CA VAL A 58 7.60 0.65 -4.30
C VAL A 58 6.08 0.68 -4.16
N LEU A 59 5.56 0.15 -3.06
CA LEU A 59 4.15 0.13 -2.72
C LEU A 59 3.99 0.43 -1.24
N VAL A 60 3.05 1.29 -0.90
CA VAL A 60 2.63 1.57 0.47
C VAL A 60 1.15 1.21 0.59
N VAL A 61 0.78 0.60 1.69
CA VAL A 61 -0.61 0.23 1.99
C VAL A 61 -1.04 0.88 3.30
N GLU A 62 -2.18 1.56 3.25
CA GLU A 62 -2.85 2.14 4.43
C GLU A 62 -4.22 1.50 4.61
N ILE A 63 -4.54 1.14 5.83
CA ILE A 63 -5.88 0.69 6.22
C ILE A 63 -6.59 1.90 6.84
N MET A 64 -7.62 2.38 6.16
CA MET A 64 -8.30 3.61 6.55
C MET A 64 -9.61 3.30 7.28
N SER A 65 -9.79 3.93 8.44
CA SER A 65 -11.02 3.91 9.22
C SER A 65 -11.60 5.32 9.31
N PRO A 66 -12.87 5.49 9.70
CA PRO A 66 -13.43 6.83 9.93
C PRO A 66 -12.64 7.65 10.95
N SER A 67 -12.07 6.99 11.97
CA SER A 67 -11.33 7.69 13.03
C SER A 67 -9.94 8.17 12.62
N ASN A 68 -9.30 7.54 11.63
CA ASN A 68 -7.97 7.92 11.16
C ASN A 68 -7.95 8.54 9.76
N ARG A 69 -9.11 8.88 9.22
CA ARG A 69 -9.25 9.32 7.82
C ARG A 69 -8.37 10.52 7.50
N ALA A 70 -8.42 11.56 8.32
CA ALA A 70 -7.65 12.77 8.06
C ALA A 70 -6.14 12.51 8.14
N GLU A 71 -5.70 11.73 9.11
CA GLU A 71 -4.31 11.35 9.26
C GLU A 71 -3.82 10.50 8.07
N THR A 72 -4.64 9.53 7.64
CA THR A 72 -4.32 8.69 6.48
C THR A 72 -4.11 9.55 5.23
N TRP A 73 -4.99 10.49 4.96
CA TRP A 73 -4.83 11.37 3.80
C TRP A 73 -3.61 12.28 3.90
N SER A 74 -3.31 12.81 5.10
CA SER A 74 -2.09 13.56 5.33
C SER A 74 -0.85 12.72 5.02
N ASN A 75 -0.84 11.46 5.45
CA ASN A 75 0.24 10.53 5.16
C ASN A 75 0.36 10.24 3.66
N VAL A 76 -0.76 10.01 2.99
CA VAL A 76 -0.78 9.74 1.54
C VAL A 76 -0.13 10.89 0.77
N TRP A 77 -0.52 12.14 1.05
CA TRP A 77 0.07 13.30 0.37
C TRP A 77 1.58 13.39 0.60
N THR A 78 2.02 13.00 1.79
CA THR A 78 3.44 12.97 2.13
C THR A 78 4.18 11.85 1.39
N TYR A 79 3.56 10.66 1.26
CA TYR A 79 4.16 9.53 0.54
C TYR A 79 4.40 9.83 -0.94
N LEU A 80 3.59 10.69 -1.56
CA LEU A 80 3.77 11.08 -2.96
C LEU A 80 5.14 11.69 -3.25
N THR A 81 5.85 12.14 -2.23
CA THR A 81 7.20 12.71 -2.34
C THR A 81 8.31 11.67 -2.36
N ILE A 82 8.02 10.40 -2.10
CA ILE A 82 9.03 9.33 -2.07
C ILE A 82 9.39 8.96 -3.52
N PRO A 83 10.67 9.14 -3.93
CA PRO A 83 11.04 8.97 -5.35
C PRO A 83 10.84 7.54 -5.89
N SER A 84 11.03 6.51 -5.06
CA SER A 84 10.89 5.11 -5.47
C SER A 84 9.45 4.63 -5.54
N LEU A 85 8.53 5.33 -4.91
CA LEU A 85 7.15 4.88 -4.75
C LEU A 85 6.41 4.89 -6.09
N MET A 86 5.78 3.76 -6.40
CA MET A 86 5.04 3.56 -7.65
C MET A 86 3.53 3.55 -7.42
N GLU A 87 3.08 3.06 -6.27
CA GLU A 87 1.66 2.93 -5.96
C GLU A 87 1.39 3.10 -4.47
N ILE A 88 0.19 3.61 -4.17
CA ILE A 88 -0.36 3.67 -2.82
C ILE A 88 -1.71 2.99 -2.86
N LEU A 89 -1.90 1.98 -2.03
CA LEU A 89 -3.17 1.28 -1.85
C LEU A 89 -3.79 1.72 -0.53
N ILE A 90 -5.03 2.16 -0.58
CA ILE A 90 -5.83 2.48 0.60
C ILE A 90 -6.99 1.50 0.66
N VAL A 91 -7.11 0.76 1.76
CA VAL A 91 -8.17 -0.23 1.97
C VAL A 91 -9.08 0.26 3.09
N GLN A 92 -10.38 0.31 2.85
CA GLN A 92 -11.36 0.69 3.86
C GLN A 92 -11.50 -0.43 4.90
N SER A 93 -11.56 -0.07 6.18
CA SER A 93 -11.65 -1.05 7.25
C SER A 93 -13.08 -1.43 7.63
N VAL A 94 -14.05 -0.54 7.42
CA VAL A 94 -15.44 -0.74 7.86
C VAL A 94 -16.44 -0.97 6.72
N ALA A 95 -15.99 -0.93 5.50
CA ALA A 95 -16.80 -1.19 4.31
C ALA A 95 -15.89 -1.79 3.23
N VAL A 96 -16.48 -2.53 2.29
CA VAL A 96 -15.73 -3.06 1.15
C VAL A 96 -15.39 -1.89 0.21
N GLY A 97 -14.13 -1.56 0.11
CA GLY A 97 -13.68 -0.47 -0.75
C GLY A 97 -12.17 -0.31 -0.71
N ALA A 98 -11.60 0.05 -1.83
CA ALA A 98 -10.19 0.37 -1.95
C ALA A 98 -9.95 1.44 -2.99
N GLU A 99 -8.84 2.13 -2.86
CA GLU A 99 -8.37 3.12 -3.82
C GLU A 99 -6.90 2.88 -4.11
N VAL A 100 -6.52 3.03 -5.37
CA VAL A 100 -5.11 2.93 -5.78
C VAL A 100 -4.70 4.22 -6.45
N PHE A 101 -3.66 4.86 -5.93
CA PHE A 101 -2.93 5.90 -6.64
C PHE A 101 -1.75 5.25 -7.32
N ARG A 102 -1.68 5.40 -8.64
CA ARG A 102 -0.61 4.81 -9.44
C ARG A 102 0.15 5.91 -10.16
N ARG A 103 1.46 5.96 -9.94
CA ARG A 103 2.33 6.94 -10.61
C ARG A 103 2.24 6.74 -12.12
N GLN A 104 2.13 7.84 -12.84
CA GLN A 104 2.05 7.84 -14.30
C GLN A 104 3.43 7.60 -14.92
N PRO A 105 3.50 7.14 -16.18
CA PRO A 105 4.79 6.89 -16.85
C PRO A 105 5.72 8.11 -16.90
N ASP A 106 5.18 9.32 -16.89
CA ASP A 106 5.96 10.56 -16.87
C ASP A 106 6.49 10.92 -15.47
N GLY A 107 6.22 10.10 -14.46
CA GLY A 107 6.66 10.31 -13.07
C GLY A 107 5.72 11.17 -12.24
N THR A 108 4.65 11.69 -12.81
CA THR A 108 3.66 12.46 -12.06
C THR A 108 2.60 11.58 -11.42
N TRP A 109 1.93 12.10 -10.41
CA TRP A 109 0.82 11.43 -9.76
C TRP A 109 -0.51 11.94 -10.32
N PRO A 110 -1.50 11.05 -10.54
CA PRO A 110 -2.82 11.48 -11.00
C PRO A 110 -3.57 12.25 -9.92
N ALA A 111 -4.47 13.13 -10.34
CA ALA A 111 -5.31 13.88 -9.41
C ALA A 111 -6.35 13.00 -8.71
N GLN A 112 -6.73 11.89 -9.33
CA GLN A 112 -7.75 10.97 -8.82
C GLN A 112 -7.23 9.55 -8.76
N SER A 113 -7.66 8.83 -7.72
CA SER A 113 -7.36 7.40 -7.55
C SER A 113 -8.26 6.53 -8.44
N GLU A 114 -7.78 5.31 -8.69
CA GLU A 114 -8.62 4.23 -9.21
C GLU A 114 -9.40 3.61 -8.04
N GLN A 115 -10.71 3.61 -8.12
CA GLN A 115 -11.56 3.13 -7.02
C GLN A 115 -12.14 1.76 -7.35
N VAL A 116 -12.16 0.88 -6.37
CA VAL A 116 -12.78 -0.45 -6.43
C VAL A 116 -13.75 -0.56 -5.27
N GLY A 117 -15.02 -0.81 -5.55
CA GLY A 117 -16.08 -0.76 -4.55
C GLY A 117 -16.88 -2.04 -4.37
N THR A 118 -16.59 -3.11 -5.13
CA THR A 118 -17.31 -4.38 -5.04
C THR A 118 -16.35 -5.53 -4.73
N PRO A 119 -16.84 -6.61 -4.06
CA PRO A 119 -15.97 -7.73 -3.70
C PRO A 119 -15.34 -8.44 -4.89
N ASP A 120 -15.99 -8.47 -6.03
CA ASP A 120 -15.47 -9.06 -7.28
C ASP A 120 -14.66 -8.08 -8.12
N GLY A 121 -14.64 -6.80 -7.73
CA GLY A 121 -13.78 -5.80 -8.37
C GLY A 121 -12.31 -6.14 -8.20
N VAL A 122 -11.50 -5.84 -9.20
CA VAL A 122 -10.08 -6.19 -9.21
C VAL A 122 -9.23 -5.01 -8.73
N VAL A 123 -8.42 -5.27 -7.72
CA VAL A 123 -7.37 -4.35 -7.27
C VAL A 123 -6.09 -4.75 -8.00
N ARG A 124 -5.66 -3.90 -8.92
CA ARG A 124 -4.44 -4.12 -9.70
C ARG A 124 -3.29 -3.33 -9.08
N LEU A 125 -2.20 -4.01 -8.81
CA LEU A 125 -0.98 -3.43 -8.22
C LEU A 125 0.19 -3.69 -9.17
N ASP A 126 0.38 -2.79 -10.12
CA ASP A 126 1.37 -2.93 -11.18
C ASP A 126 2.81 -2.93 -10.63
N SER A 127 3.06 -2.22 -9.53
CA SER A 127 4.39 -2.17 -8.89
C SER A 127 4.93 -3.53 -8.48
N VAL A 128 4.03 -4.46 -8.18
CA VAL A 128 4.38 -5.82 -7.75
C VAL A 128 3.84 -6.89 -8.70
N GLY A 129 3.23 -6.47 -9.81
CA GLY A 129 2.68 -7.40 -10.80
C GLY A 129 1.53 -8.23 -10.28
N ALA A 130 0.72 -7.69 -9.37
CA ALA A 130 -0.36 -8.41 -8.71
C ALA A 130 -1.74 -7.90 -9.14
N ALA A 131 -2.72 -8.78 -9.05
CA ALA A 131 -4.13 -8.43 -9.16
C ALA A 131 -4.93 -9.34 -8.21
N PHE A 132 -5.75 -8.72 -7.37
CA PHE A 132 -6.57 -9.44 -6.40
C PHE A 132 -8.01 -9.00 -6.51
N ALA A 133 -8.97 -9.91 -6.34
CA ALA A 133 -10.34 -9.51 -6.09
C ALA A 133 -10.42 -8.81 -4.74
N LEU A 134 -11.10 -7.67 -4.69
CA LEU A 134 -11.18 -6.85 -3.47
C LEU A 134 -11.67 -7.65 -2.26
N GLY A 135 -12.63 -8.55 -2.45
CA GLY A 135 -13.15 -9.39 -1.38
C GLY A 135 -12.09 -10.23 -0.68
N GLN A 136 -10.99 -10.54 -1.34
CA GLN A 136 -9.90 -11.32 -0.72
C GLN A 136 -9.24 -10.59 0.45
N PHE A 137 -9.23 -9.24 0.43
CA PHE A 137 -8.67 -8.46 1.54
C PHE A 137 -9.52 -8.55 2.82
N TYR A 138 -10.79 -8.91 2.68
CA TYR A 138 -11.75 -9.00 3.78
C TYR A 138 -12.03 -10.42 4.23
N ARG A 139 -11.33 -11.41 3.68
CA ARG A 139 -11.52 -12.82 4.04
C ARG A 139 -11.31 -13.01 5.55
N GLY A 140 -12.24 -13.72 6.18
CA GLY A 140 -12.23 -13.90 7.63
C GLY A 140 -12.88 -12.77 8.43
N THR A 141 -13.44 -11.76 7.75
CA THR A 141 -14.20 -10.67 8.37
C THR A 141 -15.68 -10.76 7.97
N ASP A 142 -16.54 -10.05 8.70
CA ASP A 142 -17.97 -9.97 8.37
C ASP A 142 -18.23 -9.35 6.99
N LEU A 143 -17.31 -8.51 6.52
CA LEU A 143 -17.43 -7.84 5.23
C LEU A 143 -17.21 -8.79 4.05
N ALA A 144 -16.56 -9.92 4.26
CA ALA A 144 -16.26 -10.88 3.19
C ALA A 144 -17.46 -11.75 2.84
N GLN A 145 -18.48 -11.82 3.69
CA GLN A 145 -19.61 -12.73 3.51
C GLN A 145 -20.78 -12.04 2.84
N PRO A 146 -21.27 -12.57 1.71
CA PRO A 146 -22.51 -12.07 1.13
C PRO A 146 -23.66 -12.37 2.08
N ARG A 147 -24.49 -11.39 2.28
CA ARG A 147 -25.72 -11.54 3.06
C ARG A 147 -26.90 -11.83 2.12
#